data_db64b6f6d646e954ad3c3499c73df1a3
#
_entry.id   db64b6f6d646e954ad3c3499c73df1a3
#
_cell.length_a   1.000
_cell.length_b   1.000
_cell.length_c   1.000
_cell.angle_alpha   90.00
_cell.angle_beta   90.00
_cell.angle_gamma   90.00
#
_symmetry.space_group_name_H-M   'P 1'
#
loop_
_entity.id
_entity.type
_entity.pdbx_description
1 polymer ?
#
loop_
_entity_poly.entity_id
_entity_poly.type
_entity_poly.pdbx_seq_one_letter_code
_entity_poly.pdbx_strand_id
1 'polypeptide(L)'
;VVYNIRGTSGTGKTTLVREIMARYEERKPIFIEGRKRPIGYVLTRPRHSFVTRPLFIVGSYESVCGGCDTITVRTDVYKVARQYHAAEHDVIFEGLLCSDECNHTMQFHIDGIPITVVALNTPIEVCLERVNARRRAKKPNAEPVNPKNTIAKARTMAKVMERFKAAGMRTYWFDNPGALDFMVKDLGLAVPE
;
A
#
# COMPACT_ATOMS: atom_id res chain seq x y z
N VAL A 1 -2.55 7.08 -12.40
CA VAL A 1 -3.51 6.67 -11.36
C VAL A 1 -2.81 6.60 -10.00
N VAL A 2 -3.53 6.89 -8.92
CA VAL A 2 -3.06 6.68 -7.54
C VAL A 2 -3.75 5.45 -6.97
N TYR A 3 -2.98 4.54 -6.36
CA TYR A 3 -3.51 3.33 -5.70
C TYR A 3 -3.24 3.40 -4.20
N ASN A 4 -4.30 3.26 -3.41
CA ASN A 4 -4.20 3.13 -1.97
C ASN A 4 -4.52 1.69 -1.55
N ILE A 5 -3.49 0.93 -1.13
CA ILE A 5 -3.66 -0.44 -0.64
C ILE A 5 -3.94 -0.42 0.85
N ARG A 6 -5.04 -1.02 1.27
CA ARG A 6 -5.55 -1.01 2.64
C ARG A 6 -5.64 -2.40 3.26
N GLY A 7 -5.55 -2.45 4.55
CA GLY A 7 -5.65 -3.67 5.35
C GLY A 7 -5.07 -3.49 6.73
N THR A 8 -5.45 -4.31 7.68
CA THR A 8 -4.86 -4.33 9.02
C THR A 8 -3.42 -4.87 8.97
N SER A 9 -2.71 -4.85 10.09
CA SER A 9 -1.41 -5.50 10.18
C SER A 9 -1.55 -7.00 9.89
N GLY A 10 -0.66 -7.55 9.06
CA GLY A 10 -0.69 -8.98 8.71
C GLY A 10 -1.49 -9.35 7.47
N THR A 11 -2.24 -8.43 6.86
CA THR A 11 -3.03 -8.72 5.64
C THR A 11 -2.20 -8.96 4.39
N GLY A 12 -0.91 -8.63 4.36
CA GLY A 12 -0.05 -8.86 3.19
C GLY A 12 0.17 -7.65 2.29
N LYS A 13 -0.24 -6.43 2.66
CA LYS A 13 -0.03 -5.21 1.87
C LYS A 13 1.41 -5.05 1.37
N THR A 14 2.36 -5.12 2.30
CA THR A 14 3.80 -4.97 1.98
C THR A 14 4.30 -6.09 1.05
N THR A 15 3.77 -7.30 1.19
CA THR A 15 4.06 -8.43 0.30
C THR A 15 3.55 -8.14 -1.11
N LEU A 16 2.29 -7.74 -1.23
CA LEU A 16 1.68 -7.35 -2.52
C LEU A 16 2.50 -6.27 -3.23
N VAL A 17 2.90 -5.21 -2.51
CA VAL A 17 3.71 -4.14 -3.11
C VAL A 17 5.07 -4.66 -3.55
N ARG A 18 5.72 -5.53 -2.78
CA ARG A 18 7.01 -6.15 -3.18
C ARG A 18 6.87 -7.02 -4.42
N GLU A 19 5.81 -7.77 -4.55
CA GLU A 19 5.52 -8.59 -5.73
C GLU A 19 5.30 -7.71 -6.98
N ILE A 20 4.65 -6.55 -6.83
CA ILE A 20 4.56 -5.55 -7.90
C ILE A 20 5.94 -4.98 -8.22
N MET A 21 6.73 -4.58 -7.20
CA MET A 21 8.08 -4.04 -7.40
C MET A 21 9.00 -5.03 -8.12
N ALA A 22 8.86 -6.33 -7.86
CA ALA A 22 9.67 -7.38 -8.51
C ALA A 22 9.41 -7.52 -10.02
N ARG A 23 8.31 -6.96 -10.53
CA ARG A 23 7.96 -6.95 -11.95
C ARG A 23 8.67 -5.83 -12.74
N TYR A 24 9.47 -5.01 -12.09
CA TYR A 24 10.26 -3.96 -12.72
C TYR A 24 11.75 -4.31 -12.66
N GLU A 25 12.47 -3.99 -13.74
CA GLU A 25 13.91 -4.21 -13.83
C GLU A 25 14.70 -3.17 -13.06
N GLU A 26 14.25 -1.93 -13.12
CA GLU A 26 14.92 -0.80 -12.50
C GLU A 26 14.14 -0.27 -11.32
N ARG A 27 14.84 -0.09 -10.21
CA ARG A 27 14.32 0.47 -8.97
C ARG A 27 15.28 1.51 -8.42
N LYS A 28 14.90 2.78 -8.52
CA LYS A 28 15.69 3.91 -8.01
C LYS A 28 15.10 4.39 -6.68
N PRO A 29 15.79 4.21 -5.54
CA PRO A 29 15.37 4.78 -4.28
C PRO A 29 15.49 6.31 -4.31
N ILE A 30 14.52 7.00 -3.74
CA ILE A 30 14.49 8.46 -3.63
C ILE A 30 14.67 8.84 -2.17
N PHE A 31 15.71 9.63 -1.91
CA PHE A 31 16.00 10.17 -0.60
C PHE A 31 15.66 11.66 -0.56
N ILE A 32 15.21 12.12 0.59
CA ILE A 32 15.07 13.53 0.90
C ILE A 32 15.97 13.88 2.07
N GLU A 33 16.36 15.13 2.17
CA GLU A 33 17.25 15.63 3.22
C GLU A 33 16.74 15.26 4.62
N GLY A 34 17.64 14.88 5.52
CA GLY A 34 17.34 14.49 6.90
C GLY A 34 16.78 13.06 7.06
N ARG A 35 16.56 12.29 5.99
CA ARG A 35 16.07 10.92 6.07
C ARG A 35 17.15 9.87 5.79
N LYS A 36 17.27 8.89 6.70
CA LYS A 36 18.15 7.71 6.51
C LYS A 36 17.54 6.65 5.58
N ARG A 37 16.22 6.65 5.39
CA ARG A 37 15.50 5.69 4.54
C ARG A 37 14.88 6.43 3.35
N PRO A 38 14.74 5.78 2.20
CA PRO A 38 14.09 6.40 1.05
C PRO A 38 12.65 6.81 1.41
N ILE A 39 12.19 7.91 0.81
CA ILE A 39 10.79 8.34 0.87
C ILE A 39 9.92 7.49 -0.06
N GLY A 40 10.53 6.85 -1.05
CA GLY A 40 9.89 5.98 -2.01
C GLY A 40 10.87 5.50 -3.07
N TYR A 41 10.32 4.85 -4.11
CA TYR A 41 11.08 4.30 -5.23
C TYR A 41 10.40 4.66 -6.53
N VAL A 42 11.18 5.13 -7.50
CA VAL A 42 10.77 5.19 -8.91
C VAL A 42 11.11 3.85 -9.55
N LEU A 43 10.12 3.22 -10.15
CA LEU A 43 10.23 1.97 -10.87
C LEU A 43 10.05 2.23 -12.36
N THR A 44 10.98 1.75 -13.16
CA THR A 44 10.97 1.88 -14.62
C THR A 44 11.26 0.53 -15.26
N ARG A 45 10.97 0.41 -16.58
CA ARG A 45 11.19 -0.80 -17.36
C ARG A 45 10.49 -2.03 -16.77
N PRO A 46 9.14 -2.07 -16.82
CA PRO A 46 8.41 -3.25 -16.39
C PRO A 46 8.78 -4.45 -17.27
N ARG A 47 8.98 -5.61 -16.65
CA ARG A 47 9.31 -6.86 -17.33
C ARG A 47 8.13 -7.29 -18.20
N HIS A 48 8.42 -7.72 -19.44
CA HIS A 48 7.43 -8.27 -20.36
C HIS A 48 6.21 -7.37 -20.61
N SER A 49 6.37 -6.03 -20.51
CA SER A 49 5.30 -5.06 -20.72
C SER A 49 5.78 -3.88 -21.53
N PHE A 50 4.85 -3.29 -22.30
CA PHE A 50 5.10 -2.06 -23.09
C PHE A 50 4.68 -0.79 -22.34
N VAL A 51 4.35 -0.88 -21.06
CA VAL A 51 4.01 0.30 -20.24
C VAL A 51 5.23 1.19 -20.09
N THR A 52 5.09 2.42 -20.53
CA THR A 52 6.17 3.43 -20.48
C THR A 52 6.06 4.35 -19.26
N ARG A 53 4.88 4.42 -18.65
CA ARG A 53 4.62 5.27 -17.49
C ARG A 53 5.34 4.71 -16.26
N PRO A 54 6.20 5.50 -15.59
CA PRO A 54 6.89 5.02 -14.40
C PRO A 54 5.93 4.86 -13.24
N LEU A 55 6.26 3.93 -12.33
CA LEU A 55 5.51 3.71 -11.09
C LEU A 55 6.31 4.27 -9.90
N PHE A 56 5.66 5.07 -9.06
CA PHE A 56 6.24 5.51 -7.81
C PHE A 56 5.62 4.77 -6.62
N ILE A 57 6.45 4.14 -5.82
CA ILE A 57 6.04 3.46 -4.59
C ILE A 57 6.42 4.32 -3.39
N VAL A 58 5.44 4.73 -2.59
CA VAL A 58 5.66 5.58 -1.42
C VAL A 58 6.13 4.75 -0.22
N GLY A 59 7.15 5.25 0.47
CA GLY A 59 7.70 4.63 1.68
C GLY A 59 8.90 3.72 1.44
N SER A 60 9.49 3.23 2.52
CA SER A 60 10.65 2.35 2.46
C SER A 60 10.25 0.89 2.55
N TYR A 61 10.90 0.02 1.78
CA TYR A 61 10.68 -1.43 1.75
C TYR A 61 11.94 -2.23 2.13
N GLU A 62 12.92 -1.57 2.75
CA GLU A 62 14.20 -2.19 3.18
C GLU A 62 14.06 -3.07 4.42
N SER A 63 12.95 -3.02 5.12
CA SER A 63 12.70 -3.82 6.32
C SER A 63 11.42 -4.65 6.19
N VAL A 64 11.25 -5.66 7.03
CA VAL A 64 10.09 -6.58 7.05
C VAL A 64 8.76 -5.82 7.08
N CYS A 65 8.69 -4.72 7.85
CA CYS A 65 7.55 -3.80 7.84
C CYS A 65 7.94 -2.58 7.01
N GLY A 66 7.34 -2.43 5.85
CA GLY A 66 7.63 -1.34 4.90
C GLY A 66 6.47 -0.38 4.73
N GLY A 67 6.52 0.34 3.61
CA GLY A 67 5.47 1.25 3.20
C GLY A 67 5.47 2.58 3.94
N CYS A 68 4.32 3.24 3.94
CA CYS A 68 4.15 4.57 4.50
C CYS A 68 4.31 4.63 6.03
N ASP A 69 4.23 3.49 6.73
CA ASP A 69 4.50 3.43 8.18
C ASP A 69 5.98 3.74 8.50
N THR A 70 6.85 3.83 7.50
CA THR A 70 8.23 4.32 7.63
C THR A 70 8.36 5.85 7.53
N ILE A 71 7.26 6.56 7.25
CA ILE A 71 7.19 8.02 7.13
C ILE A 71 6.55 8.58 8.40
N THR A 72 7.30 9.38 9.15
CA THR A 72 6.89 9.87 10.47
C THR A 72 5.67 10.79 10.40
N VAL A 73 5.63 11.67 9.41
CA VAL A 73 4.55 12.63 9.23
C VAL A 73 3.58 12.11 8.18
N ARG A 74 2.39 11.69 8.62
CA ARG A 74 1.39 11.08 7.73
C ARG A 74 0.99 11.96 6.54
N THR A 75 0.88 13.26 6.72
CA THR A 75 0.53 14.19 5.63
C THR A 75 1.56 14.19 4.51
N ASP A 76 2.83 13.87 4.79
CA ASP A 76 3.88 13.82 3.77
C ASP A 76 3.66 12.65 2.79
N VAL A 77 3.02 11.56 3.22
CA VAL A 77 2.62 10.46 2.34
C VAL A 77 1.76 10.98 1.19
N TYR A 78 0.74 11.77 1.52
CA TYR A 78 -0.22 12.31 0.54
C TYR A 78 0.38 13.42 -0.32
N LYS A 79 1.25 14.26 0.25
CA LYS A 79 2.01 15.28 -0.50
C LYS A 79 2.90 14.63 -1.55
N VAL A 80 3.68 13.62 -1.15
CA VAL A 80 4.58 12.89 -2.04
C VAL A 80 3.79 12.14 -3.11
N ALA A 81 2.68 11.49 -2.75
CA ALA A 81 1.83 10.82 -3.72
C ALA A 81 1.28 11.79 -4.78
N ARG A 82 0.83 12.98 -4.39
CA ARG A 82 0.37 14.03 -5.31
C ARG A 82 1.50 14.54 -6.21
N GLN A 83 2.67 14.79 -5.62
CA GLN A 83 3.84 15.28 -6.35
C GLN A 83 4.23 14.33 -7.50
N TYR A 84 4.33 13.02 -7.21
CA TYR A 84 4.71 12.04 -8.23
C TYR A 84 3.58 11.78 -9.22
N HIS A 85 2.32 11.84 -8.80
CA HIS A 85 1.20 11.78 -9.74
C HIS A 85 1.21 12.96 -10.71
N ALA A 86 1.46 14.19 -10.22
CA ALA A 86 1.59 15.39 -11.06
C ALA A 86 2.80 15.32 -12.01
N ALA A 87 3.84 14.57 -11.63
CA ALA A 87 5.00 14.25 -12.48
C ALA A 87 4.77 13.01 -13.37
N GLU A 88 3.50 12.70 -13.68
CA GLU A 88 3.06 11.65 -14.60
C GLU A 88 3.46 10.21 -14.20
N HIS A 89 3.66 9.95 -12.93
CA HIS A 89 3.82 8.58 -12.41
C HIS A 89 2.46 7.99 -12.04
N ASP A 90 2.32 6.67 -12.18
CA ASP A 90 1.38 5.94 -11.36
C ASP A 90 1.96 5.84 -9.95
N VAL A 91 1.09 5.84 -8.93
CA VAL A 91 1.56 5.91 -7.55
C VAL A 91 0.89 4.84 -6.70
N ILE A 92 1.66 4.09 -5.93
CA ILE A 92 1.14 3.18 -4.92
C ILE A 92 1.57 3.66 -3.53
N PHE A 93 0.62 3.70 -2.59
CA PHE A 93 0.92 3.87 -1.17
C PHE A 93 0.13 2.89 -0.31
N GLU A 94 0.79 2.34 0.72
CA GLU A 94 0.19 1.44 1.69
C GLU A 94 0.76 1.69 3.09
N GLY A 95 -0.02 1.41 4.11
CA GLY A 95 0.42 1.50 5.50
C GLY A 95 -0.77 1.32 6.44
N LEU A 96 -0.48 0.95 7.68
CA LEU A 96 -1.50 0.80 8.70
C LEU A 96 -2.17 2.15 9.00
N LEU A 97 -1.36 3.23 9.08
CA LEU A 97 -1.84 4.58 9.34
C LEU A 97 -2.66 5.19 8.19
N CYS A 98 -2.50 4.63 6.97
CA CYS A 98 -3.28 5.05 5.80
C CYS A 98 -4.55 4.20 5.63
N SER A 99 -4.66 3.05 6.33
CA SER A 99 -5.76 2.10 6.12
C SER A 99 -7.06 2.48 6.82
N ASP A 100 -7.00 3.22 7.91
CA ASP A 100 -8.17 3.71 8.67
C ASP A 100 -8.45 5.21 8.46
N GLU A 101 -7.65 5.86 7.63
CA GLU A 101 -7.77 7.27 7.27
C GLU A 101 -8.78 7.44 6.13
N CYS A 102 -9.59 8.49 6.16
CA CYS A 102 -10.61 8.77 5.15
C CYS A 102 -10.34 10.07 4.39
N ASN A 103 -10.09 11.15 5.09
CA ASN A 103 -10.19 12.51 4.54
C ASN A 103 -9.13 12.83 3.49
N HIS A 104 -7.86 12.49 3.75
CA HIS A 104 -6.78 12.74 2.79
C HIS A 104 -6.92 11.88 1.52
N THR A 105 -7.40 10.63 1.68
CA THR A 105 -7.66 9.75 0.53
C THR A 105 -8.86 10.25 -0.27
N MET A 106 -9.95 10.67 0.40
CA MET A 106 -11.11 11.28 -0.24
C MET A 106 -10.73 12.54 -1.02
N GLN A 107 -9.78 13.32 -0.50
CA GLN A 107 -9.35 14.57 -1.13
C GLN A 107 -8.73 14.36 -2.53
N PHE A 108 -8.11 13.20 -2.84
CA PHE A 108 -7.70 12.88 -4.20
C PHE A 108 -8.90 12.84 -5.15
N HIS A 109 -9.98 12.19 -4.73
CA HIS A 109 -11.19 12.07 -5.51
C HIS A 109 -11.87 13.44 -5.72
N ILE A 110 -11.98 14.25 -4.66
CA ILE A 110 -12.56 15.61 -4.72
C ILE A 110 -11.75 16.50 -5.67
N ASP A 111 -10.44 16.38 -5.67
CA ASP A 111 -9.53 17.15 -6.55
C ASP A 111 -9.46 16.60 -7.99
N GLY A 112 -10.29 15.60 -8.34
CA GLY A 112 -10.29 14.99 -9.67
C GLY A 112 -9.08 14.12 -9.98
N ILE A 113 -8.27 13.76 -9.00
CA ILE A 113 -7.13 12.86 -9.19
C ILE A 113 -7.64 11.41 -9.21
N PRO A 114 -7.39 10.66 -10.30
CA PRO A 114 -7.83 9.27 -10.38
C PRO A 114 -7.22 8.43 -9.26
N ILE A 115 -8.06 7.95 -8.35
CA ILE A 115 -7.64 7.09 -7.25
C ILE A 115 -8.42 5.79 -7.22
N THR A 116 -7.71 4.68 -7.01
CA THR A 116 -8.26 3.35 -6.81
C THR A 116 -7.89 2.86 -5.41
N VAL A 117 -8.85 2.43 -4.63
CA VAL A 117 -8.64 1.89 -3.29
C VAL A 117 -8.80 0.37 -3.32
N VAL A 118 -7.75 -0.34 -2.93
CA VAL A 118 -7.68 -1.80 -2.91
C VAL A 118 -7.56 -2.28 -1.46
N ALA A 119 -8.60 -2.88 -0.92
CA ALA A 119 -8.62 -3.42 0.43
C ALA A 119 -8.35 -4.94 0.41
N LEU A 120 -7.47 -5.40 1.29
CA LEU A 120 -7.15 -6.83 1.45
C LEU A 120 -8.05 -7.47 2.50
N ASN A 121 -8.79 -8.50 2.07
CA ASN A 121 -9.72 -9.26 2.90
C ASN A 121 -9.07 -10.55 3.45
N THR A 122 -8.02 -10.39 4.26
CA THR A 122 -7.37 -11.52 4.93
C THR A 122 -8.09 -11.80 6.26
N PRO A 123 -8.44 -13.05 6.58
CA PRO A 123 -9.05 -13.41 7.87
C PRO A 123 -8.25 -12.88 9.05
N ILE A 124 -8.94 -12.42 10.09
CA ILE A 124 -8.32 -11.79 11.27
C ILE A 124 -7.36 -12.75 11.97
N GLU A 125 -7.71 -14.03 12.06
CA GLU A 125 -6.91 -15.08 12.67
C GLU A 125 -5.56 -15.21 11.97
N VAL A 126 -5.55 -15.21 10.63
CA VAL A 126 -4.33 -15.25 9.81
C VAL A 126 -3.50 -13.98 10.00
N CYS A 127 -4.15 -12.82 10.10
CA CYS A 127 -3.46 -11.56 10.39
C CYS A 127 -2.75 -11.59 11.74
N LEU A 128 -3.44 -12.06 12.78
CA LEU A 128 -2.91 -12.18 14.14
C LEU A 128 -1.74 -13.17 14.20
N GLU A 129 -1.88 -14.33 13.58
CA GLU A 129 -0.82 -15.33 13.47
C GLU A 129 0.46 -14.73 12.85
N ARG A 130 0.34 -14.10 11.69
CA ARG A 130 1.46 -13.47 10.98
C ARG A 130 2.13 -12.35 11.80
N VAL A 131 1.33 -11.53 12.49
CA VAL A 131 1.88 -10.45 13.34
C VAL A 131 2.61 -11.04 14.54
N ASN A 132 2.04 -12.04 15.21
CA ASN A 132 2.65 -12.70 16.35
C ASN A 132 3.93 -13.45 15.96
N ALA A 133 3.94 -14.15 14.82
CA ALA A 133 5.15 -14.77 14.28
C ALA A 133 6.29 -13.76 14.07
N ARG A 134 6.00 -12.59 13.44
CA ARG A 134 7.00 -11.52 13.28
C ARG A 134 7.48 -10.94 14.60
N ARG A 135 6.63 -10.84 15.61
CA ARG A 135 7.02 -10.37 16.96
C ARG A 135 7.97 -11.35 17.61
N ARG A 136 7.63 -12.65 17.59
CA ARG A 136 8.49 -13.71 18.15
C ARG A 136 9.84 -13.83 17.43
N ALA A 137 9.86 -13.65 16.10
CA ALA A 137 11.12 -13.62 15.35
C ALA A 137 12.07 -12.49 15.78
N LYS A 138 11.53 -11.35 16.24
CA LYS A 138 12.33 -10.22 16.77
C LYS A 138 12.65 -10.37 18.26
N LYS A 139 11.74 -10.93 19.03
CA LYS A 139 11.84 -11.13 20.47
C LYS A 139 11.09 -12.43 20.80
N PRO A 140 11.81 -13.54 21.08
CA PRO A 140 11.19 -14.86 21.28
C PRO A 140 10.04 -14.88 22.31
N ASN A 141 10.20 -14.15 23.41
CA ASN A 141 9.21 -14.06 24.49
C ASN A 141 8.24 -12.87 24.35
N ALA A 142 8.02 -12.37 23.12
CA ALA A 142 7.08 -11.27 22.90
C ALA A 142 5.64 -11.74 23.16
N GLU A 143 4.93 -11.01 24.00
CA GLU A 143 3.50 -11.21 24.23
C GLU A 143 2.70 -11.08 22.93
N PRO A 144 1.65 -11.90 22.72
CA PRO A 144 0.77 -11.77 21.57
C PRO A 144 0.14 -10.38 21.49
N VAL A 145 -0.15 -9.95 20.27
CA VAL A 145 -0.91 -8.70 20.08
C VAL A 145 -2.33 -8.84 20.59
N ASN A 146 -2.89 -7.77 21.13
CA ASN A 146 -4.29 -7.75 21.54
C ASN A 146 -5.21 -7.85 20.29
N PRO A 147 -6.01 -8.93 20.17
CA PRO A 147 -6.90 -9.11 19.02
C PRO A 147 -7.92 -7.99 18.85
N LYS A 148 -8.37 -7.40 19.97
CA LYS A 148 -9.38 -6.31 19.95
C LYS A 148 -8.92 -5.12 19.11
N ASN A 149 -7.63 -4.78 19.16
CA ASN A 149 -7.08 -3.67 18.39
C ASN A 149 -7.11 -3.96 16.89
N THR A 150 -6.77 -5.17 16.46
CA THR A 150 -6.82 -5.60 15.06
C THR A 150 -8.25 -5.61 14.54
N ILE A 151 -9.19 -6.14 15.33
CA ILE A 151 -10.62 -6.18 15.01
C ILE A 151 -11.18 -4.75 14.88
N ALA A 152 -10.87 -3.87 15.85
CA ALA A 152 -11.33 -2.48 15.81
C ALA A 152 -10.83 -1.75 14.56
N LYS A 153 -9.55 -1.93 14.18
CA LYS A 153 -8.99 -1.36 12.95
C LYS A 153 -9.66 -1.92 11.69
N ALA A 154 -9.91 -3.22 11.64
CA ALA A 154 -10.64 -3.83 10.51
C ALA A 154 -12.04 -3.24 10.35
N ARG A 155 -12.78 -3.07 11.46
CA ARG A 155 -14.11 -2.45 11.46
C ARG A 155 -14.07 -0.99 11.01
N THR A 156 -13.08 -0.22 11.48
CA THR A 156 -12.92 1.18 11.05
C THR A 156 -12.61 1.26 9.56
N MET A 157 -11.70 0.41 9.07
CA MET A 157 -11.37 0.35 7.65
C MET A 157 -12.60 -0.01 6.80
N ALA A 158 -13.40 -0.99 7.20
CA ALA A 158 -14.62 -1.36 6.50
C ALA A 158 -15.60 -0.17 6.38
N LYS A 159 -15.82 0.59 7.47
CA LYS A 159 -16.64 1.81 7.44
C LYS A 159 -16.09 2.87 6.48
N VAL A 160 -14.77 3.03 6.43
CA VAL A 160 -14.12 3.97 5.50
C VAL A 160 -14.29 3.53 4.06
N MET A 161 -14.17 2.23 3.76
CA MET A 161 -14.41 1.68 2.43
C MET A 161 -15.85 1.92 1.95
N GLU A 162 -16.85 1.76 2.82
CA GLU A 162 -18.24 2.08 2.50
C GLU A 162 -18.43 3.57 2.19
N ARG A 163 -17.75 4.47 2.92
CA ARG A 163 -17.78 5.91 2.61
C ARG A 163 -17.19 6.23 1.25
N PHE A 164 -16.10 5.59 0.86
CA PHE A 164 -15.51 5.76 -0.47
C PHE A 164 -16.43 5.26 -1.56
N LYS A 165 -17.03 4.08 -1.35
CA LYS A 165 -18.01 3.52 -2.29
C LYS A 165 -19.22 4.45 -2.46
N ALA A 166 -19.76 4.97 -1.37
CA ALA A 166 -20.86 5.93 -1.39
C ALA A 166 -20.51 7.24 -2.12
N ALA A 167 -19.24 7.65 -2.11
CA ALA A 167 -18.74 8.81 -2.84
C ALA A 167 -18.41 8.51 -4.33
N GLY A 168 -18.66 7.30 -4.82
CA GLY A 168 -18.40 6.93 -6.21
C GLY A 168 -16.93 6.63 -6.53
N MET A 169 -16.08 6.48 -5.52
CA MET A 169 -14.68 6.12 -5.73
C MET A 169 -14.53 4.69 -6.20
N ARG A 170 -13.50 4.41 -7.02
CA ARG A 170 -13.12 3.04 -7.39
C ARG A 170 -12.59 2.30 -6.15
N THR A 171 -13.39 1.39 -5.59
CA THR A 171 -13.07 0.65 -4.37
C THR A 171 -13.28 -0.85 -4.58
N TYR A 172 -12.31 -1.65 -4.16
CA TYR A 172 -12.32 -3.09 -4.35
C TYR A 172 -11.86 -3.82 -3.08
N TRP A 173 -12.41 -5.02 -2.89
CA TRP A 173 -11.99 -5.97 -1.86
C TRP A 173 -11.46 -7.22 -2.54
N PHE A 174 -10.25 -7.63 -2.17
CA PHE A 174 -9.63 -8.83 -2.70
C PHE A 174 -8.95 -9.64 -1.59
N ASP A 175 -8.80 -10.94 -1.80
CA ASP A 175 -7.73 -11.71 -1.20
C ASP A 175 -6.37 -11.31 -1.82
N ASN A 176 -5.26 -11.79 -1.28
CA ASN A 176 -3.94 -11.37 -1.78
C ASN A 176 -3.68 -11.80 -3.24
N PRO A 177 -3.97 -13.04 -3.69
CA PRO A 177 -3.82 -13.41 -5.09
C PRO A 177 -4.65 -12.52 -6.02
N GLY A 178 -5.95 -12.36 -5.72
CA GLY A 178 -6.84 -11.53 -6.53
C GLY A 178 -6.44 -10.06 -6.56
N ALA A 179 -5.86 -9.53 -5.47
CA ALA A 179 -5.33 -8.17 -5.45
C ALA A 179 -4.12 -8.01 -6.37
N LEU A 180 -3.22 -8.99 -6.41
CA LEU A 180 -2.06 -8.96 -7.30
C LEU A 180 -2.49 -9.02 -8.76
N ASP A 181 -3.39 -9.93 -9.11
CA ASP A 181 -3.91 -10.08 -10.48
C ASP A 181 -4.60 -8.80 -10.94
N PHE A 182 -5.43 -8.21 -10.09
CA PHE A 182 -6.06 -6.94 -10.37
C PHE A 182 -5.04 -5.82 -10.60
N MET A 183 -4.06 -5.67 -9.69
CA MET A 183 -3.06 -4.60 -9.79
C MET A 183 -2.15 -4.77 -11.01
N VAL A 184 -1.77 -6.00 -11.33
CA VAL A 184 -0.97 -6.32 -12.53
C VAL A 184 -1.71 -5.92 -13.79
N LYS A 185 -3.00 -6.26 -13.89
CA LYS A 185 -3.86 -5.91 -15.03
C LYS A 185 -4.10 -4.41 -15.12
N ASP A 186 -4.47 -3.76 -14.01
CA ASP A 186 -4.82 -2.32 -13.99
C ASP A 186 -3.59 -1.42 -14.24
N LEU A 187 -2.39 -1.86 -13.85
CA LEU A 187 -1.11 -1.22 -14.17
C LEU A 187 -0.58 -1.57 -15.57
N GLY A 188 -1.24 -2.45 -16.32
CA GLY A 188 -0.81 -2.89 -17.64
C GLY A 188 0.46 -3.73 -17.63
N LEU A 189 0.79 -4.36 -16.51
CA LEU A 189 1.93 -5.26 -16.39
C LEU A 189 1.58 -6.63 -16.98
N ALA A 190 2.56 -7.30 -17.58
CA ALA A 190 2.34 -8.67 -18.07
C ALA A 190 2.20 -9.65 -16.91
N VAL A 191 1.31 -10.62 -17.08
CA VAL A 191 1.27 -11.81 -16.21
C VAL A 191 2.43 -12.71 -16.65
N PRO A 192 3.30 -13.20 -15.75
CA PRO A 192 4.27 -14.22 -16.11
C PRO A 192 3.54 -15.45 -16.65
N GLU A 193 4.02 -15.99 -17.76
CA GLU A 193 3.58 -17.29 -18.27
C GLU A 193 3.92 -18.42 -17.29
#